data_029150064b7bc906a00aa69db912dd52
#
_entry.id   029150064b7bc906a00aa69db912dd52
#
_cell.length_a   1.000
_cell.length_b   1.000
_cell.length_c   1.000
_cell.angle_alpha   90.00
_cell.angle_beta   90.00
_cell.angle_gamma   90.00
#
_symmetry.space_group_name_H-M   'P 1'
#
loop_
_entity.id
_entity.type
_entity.pdbx_description
1 polymer ?
#
loop_
_entity_poly.entity_id
_entity_poly.type
_entity_poly.pdbx_seq_one_letter_code
_entity_poly.pdbx_strand_id
1 'polypeptide(L)'
;YPFSRVNDDEQNLAAAAGGCMLVRRSMLKKSGGMAAIRGALIDDCALARSLADVGGRLWLSLDAETRSTRPYGGLAGIWNMVARSAFTQLRYSPWRLAGCVLGMMVVFGVPVLAVIGFGWLGSLVMLSGLIAYILMCIAYIPTLRLYRRPLFTAVFLPFAGMLYTAMTVSSAVRHWRGAGGGWKGRVYQHQAAEQMRDMCPKR
;
A
#
# COMPACT_ATOMS: atom_id res chain seq x y z
N TYR A 1 -3.01 5.32 -2.27
CA TYR A 1 -3.82 5.67 -3.45
C TYR A 1 -4.06 7.17 -3.47
N PRO A 2 -3.98 7.82 -4.64
CA PRO A 2 -4.38 9.21 -4.79
C PRO A 2 -5.93 9.29 -4.82
N PHE A 3 -6.54 9.59 -3.69
CA PHE A 3 -8.01 9.62 -3.52
C PHE A 3 -8.68 10.53 -4.56
N SER A 4 -8.14 11.73 -4.82
CA SER A 4 -8.66 12.65 -5.81
C SER A 4 -8.75 12.05 -7.21
N ARG A 5 -7.78 11.21 -7.58
CA ARG A 5 -7.76 10.56 -8.89
C ARG A 5 -8.67 9.34 -8.98
N VAL A 6 -8.90 8.63 -7.86
CA VAL A 6 -9.86 7.52 -7.81
C VAL A 6 -11.29 8.03 -7.86
N ASN A 7 -11.55 9.17 -7.23
CA ASN A 7 -12.85 9.79 -7.12
C ASN A 7 -13.22 10.66 -8.33
N ASP A 8 -12.32 10.77 -9.29
CA ASP A 8 -12.51 11.53 -10.53
C ASP A 8 -12.93 10.55 -11.64
N ASP A 9 -14.15 10.71 -12.13
CA ASP A 9 -14.73 9.83 -13.15
C ASP A 9 -13.99 9.91 -14.51
N GLU A 10 -13.27 11.01 -14.78
CA GLU A 10 -12.49 11.17 -15.99
C GLU A 10 -11.16 10.39 -15.96
N GLN A 11 -10.70 10.05 -14.77
CA GLN A 11 -9.45 9.31 -14.59
C GLN A 11 -9.73 7.81 -14.44
N ASN A 12 -9.25 7.02 -15.38
CA ASN A 12 -9.42 5.56 -15.39
C ASN A 12 -8.55 4.85 -14.33
N LEU A 13 -8.63 5.32 -13.08
CA LEU A 13 -7.91 4.73 -11.95
C LEU A 13 -8.90 4.03 -11.01
N ALA A 14 -8.84 2.71 -10.95
CA ALA A 14 -9.66 1.91 -10.06
C ALA A 14 -8.85 1.48 -8.83
N ALA A 15 -9.36 1.80 -7.64
CA ALA A 15 -8.82 1.33 -6.37
C ALA A 15 -9.95 1.17 -5.35
N ALA A 16 -9.75 0.24 -4.42
CA ALA A 16 -10.65 0.02 -3.29
C ALA A 16 -9.87 -0.47 -2.07
N ALA A 17 -10.50 -0.41 -0.91
CA ALA A 17 -10.01 -0.95 0.35
C ALA A 17 -10.93 -2.08 0.80
N GLY A 18 -10.44 -3.32 0.76
CA GLY A 18 -11.23 -4.54 1.02
C GLY A 18 -11.77 -4.68 2.45
N GLY A 19 -11.32 -3.82 3.38
CA GLY A 19 -11.81 -3.83 4.77
C GLY A 19 -13.27 -3.40 4.91
N CYS A 20 -13.76 -2.47 4.05
CA CYS A 20 -15.15 -2.04 4.00
C CYS A 20 -15.48 -1.59 2.58
N MET A 21 -16.41 -2.27 1.93
CA MET A 21 -16.85 -1.98 0.57
C MET A 21 -18.37 -1.97 0.49
N LEU A 22 -18.95 -0.89 -0.04
CA LEU A 22 -20.36 -0.80 -0.37
C LEU A 22 -20.54 -0.80 -1.89
N VAL A 23 -21.25 -1.75 -2.43
CA VAL A 23 -21.43 -1.93 -3.88
C VAL A 23 -22.91 -2.02 -4.23
N ARG A 24 -23.34 -1.25 -5.24
CA ARG A 24 -24.70 -1.36 -5.76
C ARG A 24 -24.89 -2.72 -6.41
N ARG A 25 -25.91 -3.47 -5.95
CA ARG A 25 -26.18 -4.83 -6.41
C ARG A 25 -26.32 -4.96 -7.94
N SER A 26 -26.96 -3.99 -8.60
CA SER A 26 -27.11 -3.98 -10.06
C SER A 26 -25.77 -3.90 -10.77
N MET A 27 -24.85 -3.06 -10.29
CA MET A 27 -23.50 -2.92 -10.84
C MET A 27 -22.65 -4.16 -10.60
N LEU A 28 -22.76 -4.76 -9.40
CA LEU A 28 -22.09 -6.03 -9.11
C LEU A 28 -22.55 -7.16 -10.05
N LYS A 29 -23.85 -7.24 -10.34
CA LYS A 29 -24.37 -8.22 -11.32
C LYS A 29 -23.83 -7.93 -12.73
N LYS A 30 -23.83 -6.65 -13.16
CA LYS A 30 -23.34 -6.23 -14.48
C LYS A 30 -21.86 -6.53 -14.68
N SER A 31 -21.04 -6.44 -13.62
CA SER A 31 -19.60 -6.75 -13.66
C SER A 31 -19.24 -8.23 -13.61
N GLY A 32 -20.23 -9.13 -13.65
CA GLY A 32 -20.02 -10.59 -13.53
C GLY A 32 -19.95 -11.10 -12.09
N GLY A 33 -20.20 -10.25 -11.10
CA GLY A 33 -20.26 -10.62 -9.69
C GLY A 33 -18.92 -11.03 -9.10
N MET A 34 -18.97 -11.69 -7.96
CA MET A 34 -17.76 -12.17 -7.27
C MET A 34 -17.05 -13.30 -8.05
N ALA A 35 -17.71 -13.93 -9.01
CA ALA A 35 -17.11 -14.97 -9.84
C ALA A 35 -16.04 -14.39 -10.79
N ALA A 36 -16.25 -13.18 -11.28
CA ALA A 36 -15.34 -12.51 -12.21
C ALA A 36 -13.95 -12.22 -11.58
N ILE A 37 -13.87 -12.09 -10.26
CA ILE A 37 -12.61 -11.83 -9.53
C ILE A 37 -12.06 -13.07 -8.83
N ARG A 38 -12.61 -14.25 -9.13
CA ARG A 38 -12.14 -15.51 -8.55
C ARG A 38 -10.67 -15.74 -8.95
N GLY A 39 -9.80 -15.90 -7.96
CA GLY A 39 -8.37 -16.10 -8.19
C GLY A 39 -7.53 -14.83 -8.12
N ALA A 40 -8.13 -13.64 -8.04
CA ALA A 40 -7.39 -12.42 -7.79
C ALA A 40 -6.79 -12.42 -6.38
N LEU A 41 -5.49 -12.20 -6.26
CA LEU A 41 -4.81 -12.10 -4.96
C LEU A 41 -5.17 -10.79 -4.24
N ILE A 42 -5.42 -9.73 -5.00
CA ILE A 42 -5.87 -8.41 -4.55
C ILE A 42 -7.29 -8.23 -5.04
N ASP A 43 -8.22 -8.90 -4.37
CA ASP A 43 -9.63 -9.04 -4.76
C ASP A 43 -10.41 -7.72 -4.74
N ASP A 44 -10.10 -6.82 -3.81
CA ASP A 44 -10.71 -5.49 -3.70
C ASP A 44 -10.40 -4.59 -4.91
N CYS A 45 -9.14 -4.52 -5.31
CA CYS A 45 -8.74 -3.76 -6.49
C CYS A 45 -9.27 -4.38 -7.79
N ALA A 46 -9.31 -5.72 -7.87
CA ALA A 46 -9.89 -6.43 -9.01
C ALA A 46 -11.39 -6.16 -9.13
N LEU A 47 -12.12 -6.15 -8.00
CA LEU A 47 -13.54 -5.81 -7.98
C LEU A 47 -13.77 -4.35 -8.39
N ALA A 48 -13.00 -3.41 -7.82
CA ALA A 48 -13.09 -2.00 -8.21
C ALA A 48 -12.89 -1.83 -9.71
N ARG A 49 -11.91 -2.51 -10.31
CA ARG A 49 -11.65 -2.46 -11.74
C ARG A 49 -12.82 -3.02 -12.55
N SER A 50 -13.32 -4.20 -12.19
CA SER A 50 -14.46 -4.80 -12.91
C SER A 50 -15.73 -3.94 -12.85
N LEU A 51 -15.93 -3.21 -11.75
CA LEU A 51 -17.02 -2.25 -11.63
C LEU A 51 -16.81 -1.01 -12.51
N ALA A 52 -15.60 -0.47 -12.57
CA ALA A 52 -15.24 0.66 -13.44
C ALA A 52 -15.42 0.31 -14.93
N ASP A 53 -14.99 -0.88 -15.34
CA ASP A 53 -15.05 -1.35 -16.74
C ASP A 53 -16.49 -1.46 -17.27
N VAL A 54 -17.49 -1.62 -16.39
CA VAL A 54 -18.91 -1.61 -16.75
C VAL A 54 -19.59 -0.25 -16.54
N GLY A 55 -18.82 0.81 -16.34
CA GLY A 55 -19.28 2.19 -16.17
C GLY A 55 -19.75 2.51 -14.74
N GLY A 56 -19.26 1.79 -13.74
CA GLY A 56 -19.50 2.09 -12.32
C GLY A 56 -18.62 3.23 -11.86
N ARG A 57 -19.21 4.16 -11.08
CA ARG A 57 -18.46 5.23 -10.41
C ARG A 57 -17.85 4.70 -9.12
N LEU A 58 -16.59 5.00 -8.89
CA LEU A 58 -15.86 4.62 -7.70
C LEU A 58 -15.70 5.80 -6.75
N TRP A 59 -15.79 5.53 -5.45
CA TRP A 59 -15.53 6.50 -4.40
C TRP A 59 -14.69 5.88 -3.30
N LEU A 60 -13.53 6.44 -3.06
CA LEU A 60 -12.63 6.01 -1.99
C LEU A 60 -12.47 7.15 -0.99
N SER A 61 -12.74 6.88 0.28
CA SER A 61 -12.60 7.87 1.35
C SER A 61 -11.87 7.27 2.55
N LEU A 62 -11.32 8.16 3.39
CA LEU A 62 -10.84 7.80 4.72
C LEU A 62 -12.02 7.81 5.70
N ASP A 63 -12.04 6.84 6.61
CA ASP A 63 -13.01 6.75 7.68
C ASP A 63 -12.32 6.40 9.00
N ALA A 64 -12.67 7.11 10.05
CA ALA A 64 -12.13 6.90 11.40
C ALA A 64 -13.04 5.99 12.27
N GLU A 65 -14.27 5.73 11.84
CA GLU A 65 -15.25 4.96 12.61
C GLU A 65 -15.28 3.48 12.19
N THR A 66 -14.91 3.17 10.94
CA THR A 66 -14.80 1.79 10.48
C THR A 66 -13.72 1.03 11.25
N ARG A 67 -14.11 -0.03 11.92
CA ARG A 67 -13.20 -0.86 12.71
C ARG A 67 -13.15 -2.28 12.16
N SER A 68 -11.95 -2.83 12.08
CA SER A 68 -11.78 -4.25 11.76
C SER A 68 -12.29 -5.11 12.91
N THR A 69 -13.21 -6.01 12.63
CA THR A 69 -13.67 -7.03 13.59
C THR A 69 -12.66 -8.17 13.75
N ARG A 70 -11.65 -8.23 12.87
CA ARG A 70 -10.62 -9.29 12.88
C ARG A 70 -9.31 -8.72 13.45
N PRO A 71 -8.85 -9.17 14.63
CA PRO A 71 -7.57 -8.75 15.19
C PRO A 71 -6.41 -9.28 14.35
N TYR A 72 -5.38 -8.47 14.18
CA TYR A 72 -4.16 -8.86 13.44
C TYR A 72 -3.11 -9.58 14.29
N GLY A 73 -3.37 -9.81 15.58
CA GLY A 73 -2.43 -10.56 16.42
C GLY A 73 -1.04 -9.93 16.54
N GLY A 74 -0.95 -8.59 16.54
CA GLY A 74 0.31 -7.85 16.68
C GLY A 74 1.11 -7.69 15.39
N LEU A 75 2.40 -7.37 15.53
CA LEU A 75 3.30 -7.05 14.41
C LEU A 75 3.44 -8.21 13.41
N ALA A 76 3.48 -9.45 13.87
CA ALA A 76 3.57 -10.62 13.00
C ALA A 76 2.37 -10.76 12.05
N GLY A 77 1.17 -10.45 12.53
CA GLY A 77 -0.04 -10.44 11.71
C GLY A 77 0.01 -9.38 10.62
N ILE A 78 0.43 -8.16 10.99
CA ILE A 78 0.63 -7.05 10.03
C ILE A 78 1.72 -7.40 9.01
N TRP A 79 2.85 -7.96 9.48
CA TRP A 79 3.94 -8.40 8.61
C TRP A 79 3.45 -9.40 7.57
N ASN A 80 2.73 -10.42 7.99
CA ASN A 80 2.22 -11.44 7.08
C ASN A 80 1.17 -10.88 6.11
N MET A 81 0.35 -9.92 6.54
CA MET A 81 -0.62 -9.23 5.68
C MET A 81 0.09 -8.46 4.57
N VAL A 82 1.08 -7.62 4.91
CA VAL A 82 1.83 -6.82 3.93
C VAL A 82 2.71 -7.71 3.05
N ALA A 83 3.47 -8.64 3.65
CA ALA A 83 4.37 -9.53 2.91
C ALA A 83 3.65 -10.46 1.92
N ARG A 84 2.35 -10.68 2.09
CA ARG A 84 1.55 -11.46 1.14
C ARG A 84 1.35 -10.75 -0.20
N SER A 85 1.10 -9.42 -0.20
CA SER A 85 0.61 -8.69 -1.37
C SER A 85 1.55 -7.59 -1.87
N ALA A 86 2.57 -7.18 -1.10
CA ALA A 86 3.41 -6.04 -1.46
C ALA A 86 4.16 -6.24 -2.78
N PHE A 87 4.77 -7.40 -3.01
CA PHE A 87 5.50 -7.67 -4.25
C PHE A 87 4.57 -7.86 -5.45
N THR A 88 3.33 -8.32 -5.22
CA THR A 88 2.29 -8.37 -6.25
C THR A 88 1.92 -6.97 -6.74
N GLN A 89 1.78 -5.99 -5.83
CA GLN A 89 1.53 -4.59 -6.21
C GLN A 89 2.68 -3.98 -7.03
N LEU A 90 3.91 -4.46 -6.83
CA LEU A 90 5.07 -4.12 -7.65
C LEU A 90 5.13 -4.90 -8.97
N ARG A 91 4.06 -5.66 -9.32
CA ARG A 91 3.96 -6.50 -10.52
C ARG A 91 5.12 -7.48 -10.64
N TYR A 92 5.57 -8.02 -9.52
CA TYR A 92 6.69 -8.97 -9.43
C TYR A 92 7.99 -8.46 -10.08
N SER A 93 8.15 -7.14 -10.24
CA SER A 93 9.31 -6.53 -10.89
C SER A 93 10.43 -6.24 -9.88
N PRO A 94 11.63 -6.83 -10.03
CA PRO A 94 12.77 -6.53 -9.18
C PRO A 94 13.20 -5.05 -9.27
N TRP A 95 13.08 -4.44 -10.45
CA TRP A 95 13.41 -3.03 -10.67
C TRP A 95 12.46 -2.08 -9.92
N ARG A 96 11.17 -2.40 -9.89
CA ARG A 96 10.21 -1.63 -9.08
C ARG A 96 10.43 -1.83 -7.60
N LEU A 97 10.83 -3.04 -7.18
CA LEU A 97 11.23 -3.29 -5.79
C LEU A 97 12.45 -2.44 -5.43
N ALA A 98 13.50 -2.45 -6.26
CA ALA A 98 14.69 -1.64 -6.04
C ALA A 98 14.36 -0.14 -5.95
N GLY A 99 13.55 0.38 -6.87
CA GLY A 99 13.06 1.75 -6.84
C GLY A 99 12.23 2.08 -5.59
N CYS A 100 11.36 1.15 -5.15
CA CYS A 100 10.58 1.30 -3.92
C CYS A 100 11.50 1.36 -2.69
N VAL A 101 12.44 0.41 -2.56
CA VAL A 101 13.40 0.37 -1.45
C VAL A 101 14.25 1.64 -1.42
N LEU A 102 14.80 2.05 -2.57
CA LEU A 102 15.59 3.28 -2.68
C LEU A 102 14.76 4.51 -2.29
N GLY A 103 13.55 4.65 -2.81
CA GLY A 103 12.65 5.74 -2.45
C GLY A 103 12.34 5.79 -0.95
N MET A 104 12.06 4.64 -0.33
CA MET A 104 11.82 4.55 1.11
C MET A 104 13.07 4.90 1.93
N MET A 105 14.26 4.48 1.47
CA MET A 105 15.52 4.86 2.10
C MET A 105 15.78 6.36 2.00
N VAL A 106 15.52 6.97 0.84
CA VAL A 106 15.69 8.42 0.67
C VAL A 106 14.71 9.19 1.56
N VAL A 107 13.44 8.80 1.58
CA VAL A 107 12.41 9.54 2.33
C VAL A 107 12.54 9.36 3.83
N PHE A 108 12.75 8.13 4.31
CA PHE A 108 12.72 7.80 5.73
C PHE A 108 14.11 7.61 6.35
N GLY A 109 15.09 7.17 5.57
CA GLY A 109 16.45 6.89 6.07
C GLY A 109 17.36 8.10 6.02
N VAL A 110 17.44 8.78 4.88
CA VAL A 110 18.40 9.90 4.70
C VAL A 110 18.21 11.02 5.72
N PRO A 111 16.98 11.51 6.03
CA PRO A 111 16.83 12.54 7.05
C PRO A 111 17.36 12.14 8.42
N VAL A 112 17.13 10.89 8.82
CA VAL A 112 17.61 10.37 10.10
C VAL A 112 19.13 10.24 10.11
N LEU A 113 19.71 9.68 9.04
CA LEU A 113 21.16 9.54 8.91
C LEU A 113 21.87 10.90 8.87
N ALA A 114 21.27 11.91 8.22
CA ALA A 114 21.84 13.26 8.17
C ALA A 114 21.85 13.93 9.56
N VAL A 115 20.82 13.68 10.39
CA VAL A 115 20.78 14.19 11.77
C VAL A 115 21.79 13.47 12.65
N ILE A 116 21.90 12.15 12.57
CA ILE A 116 22.82 11.34 13.39
C ILE A 116 24.29 11.58 12.96
N GLY A 117 24.53 11.77 11.66
CA GLY A 117 25.86 11.96 11.08
C GLY A 117 26.46 13.35 11.28
N PHE A 118 25.93 14.18 12.20
CA PHE A 118 26.37 15.56 12.44
C PHE A 118 27.90 15.73 12.55
N GLY A 119 28.57 14.84 13.31
CA GLY A 119 30.00 14.92 13.53
C GLY A 119 30.88 14.66 12.28
N TRP A 120 30.31 14.10 11.21
CA TRP A 120 31.02 13.67 10.00
C TRP A 120 30.60 14.44 8.74
N LEU A 121 29.33 14.85 8.66
CA LEU A 121 28.73 15.42 7.46
C LEU A 121 28.59 16.94 7.48
N GLY A 122 28.89 17.57 8.64
CA GLY A 122 28.82 19.01 8.83
C GLY A 122 27.42 19.54 9.15
N SER A 123 27.40 20.78 9.65
CA SER A 123 26.18 21.41 10.20
C SER A 123 25.07 21.66 9.17
N LEU A 124 25.41 21.96 7.92
CA LEU A 124 24.43 22.21 6.85
C LEU A 124 23.66 20.95 6.50
N VAL A 125 24.35 19.80 6.45
CA VAL A 125 23.70 18.50 6.15
C VAL A 125 22.79 18.11 7.30
N MET A 126 23.24 18.28 8.54
CA MET A 126 22.39 18.05 9.72
C MET A 126 21.14 18.92 9.70
N LEU A 127 21.28 20.22 9.43
CA LEU A 127 20.17 21.16 9.41
C LEU A 127 19.14 20.79 8.32
N SER A 128 19.63 20.45 7.11
CA SER A 128 18.74 20.00 6.02
C SER A 128 18.01 18.69 6.36
N GLY A 129 18.71 17.74 6.98
CA GLY A 129 18.11 16.50 7.47
C GLY A 129 17.05 16.73 8.54
N LEU A 130 17.32 17.65 9.49
CA LEU A 130 16.36 18.01 10.53
C LEU A 130 15.11 18.69 9.95
N ILE A 131 15.27 19.61 9.00
CA ILE A 131 14.15 20.25 8.31
C ILE A 131 13.32 19.20 7.58
N ALA A 132 13.95 18.30 6.81
CA ALA A 132 13.25 17.23 6.11
C ALA A 132 12.49 16.32 7.06
N TYR A 133 13.09 15.96 8.20
CA TYR A 133 12.45 15.15 9.24
C TYR A 133 11.24 15.86 9.86
N ILE A 134 11.35 17.15 10.18
CA ILE A 134 10.25 17.95 10.73
C ILE A 134 9.10 18.05 9.70
N LEU A 135 9.41 18.34 8.44
CA LEU A 135 8.41 18.41 7.38
C LEU A 135 7.67 17.07 7.19
N MET A 136 8.38 15.96 7.28
CA MET A 136 7.79 14.63 7.24
C MET A 136 6.83 14.40 8.41
N CYS A 137 7.20 14.79 9.63
CA CYS A 137 6.33 14.71 10.79
C CYS A 137 5.09 15.60 10.63
N ILE A 138 5.25 16.84 10.14
CA ILE A 138 4.15 17.78 9.90
C ILE A 138 3.18 17.21 8.85
N ALA A 139 3.69 16.66 7.76
CA ALA A 139 2.88 16.04 6.71
C ALA A 139 2.01 14.86 7.22
N TYR A 140 2.43 14.20 8.29
CA TYR A 140 1.70 13.09 8.90
C TYR A 140 0.66 13.52 9.94
N ILE A 141 0.70 14.77 10.45
CA ILE A 141 -0.24 15.30 11.46
C ILE A 141 -1.71 15.14 11.04
N PRO A 142 -2.15 15.44 9.80
CA PRO A 142 -3.54 15.27 9.40
C PRO A 142 -4.05 13.83 9.60
N THR A 143 -3.21 12.84 9.27
CA THR A 143 -3.53 11.41 9.48
C THR A 143 -3.69 11.08 10.96
N LEU A 144 -2.78 11.56 11.81
CA LEU A 144 -2.86 11.34 13.25
C LEU A 144 -4.10 11.98 13.87
N ARG A 145 -4.46 13.20 13.43
CA ARG A 145 -5.67 13.89 13.88
C ARG A 145 -6.93 13.14 13.47
N LEU A 146 -6.98 12.68 12.21
CA LEU A 146 -8.13 11.89 11.73
C LEU A 146 -8.36 10.65 12.58
N TYR A 147 -7.30 9.90 12.89
CA TYR A 147 -7.40 8.67 13.69
C TYR A 147 -7.28 8.89 15.19
N ARG A 148 -7.35 10.15 15.65
CA ARG A 148 -7.27 10.55 17.08
C ARG A 148 -6.07 9.94 17.80
N ARG A 149 -4.89 9.94 17.13
CA ARG A 149 -3.65 9.44 17.69
C ARG A 149 -2.79 10.56 18.25
N PRO A 150 -1.97 10.30 19.30
CA PRO A 150 -1.09 11.29 19.86
C PRO A 150 -0.09 11.82 18.80
N LEU A 151 0.09 13.15 18.71
CA LEU A 151 0.92 13.77 17.67
C LEU A 151 2.40 13.38 17.77
N PHE A 152 2.90 13.10 18.99
CA PHE A 152 4.29 12.67 19.18
C PHE A 152 4.61 11.35 18.44
N THR A 153 3.60 10.55 18.09
CA THR A 153 3.82 9.31 17.32
C THR A 153 4.35 9.57 15.92
N ALA A 154 4.26 10.80 15.39
CA ALA A 154 4.87 11.19 14.13
C ALA A 154 6.40 10.99 14.12
N VAL A 155 7.05 11.14 15.28
CA VAL A 155 8.50 10.92 15.42
C VAL A 155 8.91 9.49 15.06
N PHE A 156 8.03 8.51 15.21
CA PHE A 156 8.31 7.12 14.85
C PHE A 156 8.05 6.78 13.39
N LEU A 157 7.67 7.76 12.57
CA LEU A 157 7.34 7.54 11.15
C LEU A 157 8.50 6.91 10.33
N PRO A 158 9.78 7.32 10.49
CA PRO A 158 10.89 6.66 9.82
C PRO A 158 11.01 5.18 10.17
N PHE A 159 10.84 4.85 11.45
CA PHE A 159 10.87 3.46 11.90
C PHE A 159 9.74 2.63 11.26
N ALA A 160 8.52 3.19 11.21
CA ALA A 160 7.41 2.54 10.51
C ALA A 160 7.71 2.36 9.01
N GLY A 161 8.28 3.37 8.34
CA GLY A 161 8.71 3.30 6.94
C GLY A 161 9.75 2.20 6.69
N MET A 162 10.74 2.07 7.57
CA MET A 162 11.74 1.00 7.50
C MET A 162 11.13 -0.39 7.70
N LEU A 163 10.18 -0.54 8.64
CA LEU A 163 9.45 -1.79 8.81
C LEU A 163 8.66 -2.18 7.56
N TYR A 164 7.92 -1.24 6.96
CA TYR A 164 7.19 -1.49 5.71
C TYR A 164 8.12 -1.85 4.55
N THR A 165 9.30 -1.24 4.48
CA THR A 165 10.33 -1.60 3.51
C THR A 165 10.79 -3.05 3.71
N ALA A 166 11.09 -3.44 4.94
CA ALA A 166 11.49 -4.80 5.27
C ALA A 166 10.37 -5.83 4.96
N MET A 167 9.11 -5.48 5.25
CA MET A 167 7.94 -6.32 4.88
C MET A 167 7.84 -6.48 3.35
N THR A 168 8.10 -5.40 2.59
CA THR A 168 8.04 -5.41 1.12
C THR A 168 9.16 -6.28 0.53
N VAL A 169 10.38 -6.19 1.04
CA VAL A 169 11.49 -7.08 0.68
C VAL A 169 11.17 -8.53 1.06
N SER A 170 10.63 -8.76 2.26
CA SER A 170 10.19 -10.08 2.71
C SER A 170 9.15 -10.69 1.76
N SER A 171 8.24 -9.86 1.21
CA SER A 171 7.26 -10.29 0.20
C SER A 171 7.94 -10.84 -1.05
N ALA A 172 8.95 -10.14 -1.56
CA ALA A 172 9.70 -10.57 -2.74
C ALA A 172 10.50 -11.85 -2.49
N VAL A 173 11.20 -11.93 -1.34
CA VAL A 173 11.94 -13.12 -0.94
C VAL A 173 11.02 -14.34 -0.82
N ARG A 174 9.86 -14.20 -0.20
CA ARG A 174 8.85 -15.27 -0.12
C ARG A 174 8.39 -15.72 -1.50
N HIS A 175 8.17 -14.78 -2.42
CA HIS A 175 7.79 -15.09 -3.80
C HIS A 175 8.89 -15.89 -4.51
N TRP A 176 10.15 -15.45 -4.45
CA TRP A 176 11.28 -16.15 -5.08
C TRP A 176 11.56 -17.54 -4.49
N ARG A 177 11.21 -17.75 -3.21
CA ARG A 177 11.28 -19.07 -2.55
C ARG A 177 10.06 -19.95 -2.81
N GLY A 178 9.11 -19.54 -3.68
CA GLY A 178 7.91 -20.31 -3.97
C GLY A 178 6.82 -20.28 -2.88
N ALA A 179 7.03 -19.52 -1.80
CA ALA A 179 6.10 -19.39 -0.67
C ALA A 179 5.24 -18.10 -0.75
N GLY A 180 5.25 -17.41 -1.89
CA GLY A 180 4.50 -16.17 -2.11
C GLY A 180 3.01 -16.44 -2.38
N GLY A 181 2.15 -15.44 -2.05
CA GLY A 181 0.72 -15.47 -2.40
C GLY A 181 -0.15 -16.46 -1.65
N GLY A 182 0.33 -17.04 -0.54
CA GLY A 182 -0.45 -17.97 0.28
C GLY A 182 -1.58 -17.29 1.05
N TRP A 183 -2.83 -17.78 0.89
CA TRP A 183 -4.00 -17.33 1.65
C TRP A 183 -4.88 -18.52 2.04
N LYS A 184 -5.10 -18.72 3.34
CA LYS A 184 -5.94 -19.81 3.88
C LYS A 184 -5.65 -21.18 3.25
N GLY A 185 -4.36 -21.53 3.12
CA GLY A 185 -3.92 -22.82 2.56
C GLY A 185 -3.94 -22.92 1.02
N ARG A 186 -4.25 -21.82 0.31
CA ARG A 186 -4.17 -21.75 -1.16
C ARG A 186 -2.99 -20.89 -1.58
N VAL A 187 -2.26 -21.31 -2.61
CA VAL A 187 -1.14 -20.58 -3.20
C VAL A 187 -1.56 -20.11 -4.60
N TYR A 188 -1.58 -18.80 -4.82
CA TYR A 188 -1.97 -18.15 -6.08
C TYR A 188 -0.71 -17.80 -6.88
N GLN A 189 -0.04 -18.79 -7.50
CA GLN A 189 1.26 -18.60 -8.14
C GLN A 189 1.24 -18.11 -9.59
N HIS A 190 0.21 -18.38 -10.40
CA HIS A 190 0.26 -18.11 -11.84
C HIS A 190 -0.79 -17.14 -12.40
N GLN A 191 -1.99 -17.10 -11.86
CA GLN A 191 -3.08 -16.29 -12.43
C GLN A 191 -2.99 -14.79 -12.13
N ALA A 192 -2.32 -14.41 -11.03
CA ALA A 192 -2.21 -13.01 -10.63
C ALA A 192 -1.30 -12.17 -11.56
N ALA A 193 -0.31 -12.77 -12.20
CA ALA A 193 0.60 -12.05 -13.10
C ALA A 193 -0.06 -11.71 -14.45
N GLU A 194 -0.88 -12.60 -14.99
CA GLU A 194 -1.64 -12.38 -16.22
C GLU A 194 -2.77 -11.37 -16.02
N GLN A 195 -3.55 -11.52 -14.97
CA GLN A 195 -4.64 -10.57 -14.66
C GLN A 195 -4.15 -9.14 -14.40
N MET A 196 -2.96 -8.95 -13.82
CA MET A 196 -2.39 -7.61 -13.66
C MET A 196 -1.84 -7.01 -14.96
N ARG A 197 -1.47 -7.82 -15.94
CA ARG A 197 -1.09 -7.35 -17.27
C ARG A 197 -2.28 -6.68 -17.95
N ASP A 198 -3.45 -7.27 -17.78
CA ASP A 198 -4.71 -6.83 -18.40
C ASP A 198 -5.38 -5.69 -17.60
N MET A 199 -5.18 -5.63 -16.28
CA MET A 199 -5.75 -4.61 -15.41
C MET A 199 -5.07 -3.23 -15.49
N CYS A 200 -3.92 -3.12 -16.16
CA CYS A 200 -3.24 -1.82 -16.31
C CYS A 200 -2.55 -1.75 -17.69
N PRO A 201 -3.27 -1.36 -18.76
CA PRO A 201 -2.68 -1.17 -20.07
C PRO A 201 -1.50 -0.20 -19.97
N LYS A 202 -0.42 -0.53 -20.68
CA LYS A 202 0.74 0.34 -20.83
C LYS A 202 0.26 1.68 -21.42
N ARG A 203 0.54 2.77 -20.75
CA ARG A 203 0.74 4.07 -21.37
C ARG A 203 2.22 4.35 -21.39
#